data_e7c1cc6099619f158abda1db07967f2c
#
_entry.id   e7c1cc6099619f158abda1db07967f2c
#
_cell.length_a   1.000
_cell.length_b   1.000
_cell.length_c   1.000
_cell.angle_alpha   90.00
_cell.angle_beta   90.00
_cell.angle_gamma   90.00
#
_symmetry.space_group_name_H-M   'P 1'
#
loop_
_entity.id
_entity.type
_entity.pdbx_description
1 polymer ?
#
loop_
_entity_poly.entity_id
_entity_poly.type
_entity_poly.pdbx_seq_one_letter_code
_entity_poly.pdbx_strand_id
1 'polypeptide(L)'
;MFYIFQTYGSEILYILGSVDLIFLPLVLAVSIFQYFLSAWRWCFIASKTQSSINYSDAIKYYYIAGFMNNILPTGILGDIYRTLNIKINNKNSSNFIKSLQSVIFERLSGQLALIVTFIFSLQIFFILNQRYMASAYVLAVIILLFALTKLLFFYQKKNQYFINFKYIFSGKRLYKHFLLSLIIVLTYITTYIICAYSLNLKIDLISFFVFAPIILFSMTLPVSIGGWGIRETTALVISFLLGLSVSASVTVAIVYGLCNLLCSLPGAYFFLKKDIVKP
;
A
#
# COMPACT_ATOMS: atom_id res chain seq x y z
N MET A 1 -2.15 15.05 14.40
CA MET A 1 -1.00 15.87 13.94
C MET A 1 -0.68 17.03 14.85
N PHE A 2 -1.58 17.96 15.11
CA PHE A 2 -1.30 19.14 15.96
C PHE A 2 -0.68 18.78 17.32
N TYR A 3 -1.28 17.86 18.08
CA TYR A 3 -0.77 17.39 19.37
C TYR A 3 0.65 16.80 19.28
N ILE A 4 0.91 16.00 18.24
CA ILE A 4 2.24 15.38 18.00
C ILE A 4 3.30 16.46 17.80
N PHE A 5 3.01 17.48 16.98
CA PHE A 5 3.94 18.59 16.76
C PHE A 5 4.12 19.49 17.98
N GLN A 6 3.07 19.68 18.78
CA GLN A 6 3.17 20.46 20.03
C GLN A 6 4.07 19.76 21.07
N THR A 7 4.00 18.43 21.14
CA THR A 7 4.75 17.66 22.16
C THR A 7 6.16 17.27 21.70
N TYR A 8 6.33 16.88 20.45
CA TYR A 8 7.58 16.32 19.93
C TYR A 8 8.18 17.13 18.78
N GLY A 9 7.64 18.29 18.44
CA GLY A 9 8.00 19.05 17.24
C GLY A 9 9.48 19.44 17.16
N SER A 10 10.08 19.89 18.26
CA SER A 10 11.51 20.26 18.30
C SER A 10 12.41 19.07 18.03
N GLU A 11 12.11 17.92 18.64
CA GLU A 11 12.87 16.69 18.41
C GLU A 11 12.70 16.16 16.97
N ILE A 12 11.47 16.20 16.45
CA ILE A 12 11.17 15.81 15.07
C ILE A 12 11.96 16.68 14.08
N LEU A 13 11.98 18.01 14.27
CA LEU A 13 12.73 18.92 13.41
C LEU A 13 14.24 18.68 13.49
N TYR A 14 14.76 18.41 14.68
CA TYR A 14 16.16 18.05 14.88
C TYR A 14 16.52 16.75 14.11
N ILE A 15 15.73 15.70 14.25
CA ILE A 15 15.96 14.43 13.56
C ILE A 15 15.78 14.59 12.03
N LEU A 16 14.79 15.39 11.58
CA LEU A 16 14.63 15.71 10.16
C LEU A 16 15.86 16.40 9.58
N GLY A 17 16.54 17.24 10.37
CA GLY A 17 17.79 17.90 9.95
C GLY A 17 18.96 16.93 9.71
N SER A 18 18.89 15.71 10.22
CA SER A 18 19.92 14.67 10.03
C SER A 18 19.69 13.75 8.83
N VAL A 19 18.69 14.04 7.98
CA VAL A 19 18.39 13.22 6.79
C VAL A 19 19.57 13.21 5.83
N ASP A 20 20.11 12.03 5.60
CA ASP A 20 21.14 11.81 4.59
C ASP A 20 20.51 11.59 3.21
N LEU A 21 20.68 12.60 2.35
CA LEU A 21 20.11 12.61 1.00
C LEU A 21 20.74 11.57 0.06
N ILE A 22 21.85 10.92 0.45
CA ILE A 22 22.48 9.86 -0.33
C ILE A 22 21.53 8.66 -0.55
N PHE A 23 20.58 8.46 0.38
CA PHE A 23 19.55 7.41 0.28
C PHE A 23 18.39 7.77 -0.66
N LEU A 24 18.24 9.06 -1.04
CA LEU A 24 17.13 9.51 -1.88
C LEU A 24 17.08 8.82 -3.26
N PRO A 25 18.20 8.71 -4.02
CA PRO A 25 18.20 7.97 -5.30
C PRO A 25 17.74 6.51 -5.14
N LEU A 26 18.12 5.85 -4.05
CA LEU A 26 17.72 4.47 -3.78
C LEU A 26 16.21 4.37 -3.51
N VAL A 27 15.65 5.28 -2.69
CA VAL A 27 14.20 5.38 -2.46
C VAL A 27 13.47 5.61 -3.77
N LEU A 28 13.93 6.53 -4.60
CA LEU A 28 13.33 6.82 -5.91
C LEU A 28 13.36 5.60 -6.83
N ALA A 29 14.49 4.89 -6.91
CA ALA A 29 14.63 3.69 -7.74
C ALA A 29 13.65 2.58 -7.31
N VAL A 30 13.57 2.28 -6.00
CA VAL A 30 12.65 1.29 -5.46
C VAL A 30 11.19 1.69 -5.71
N SER A 31 10.87 2.98 -5.53
CA SER A 31 9.50 3.49 -5.74
C SER A 31 9.11 3.48 -7.22
N ILE A 32 10.01 3.83 -8.14
CA ILE A 32 9.76 3.71 -9.58
C ILE A 32 9.46 2.26 -9.93
N PHE A 33 10.30 1.33 -9.48
CA PHE A 33 10.08 -0.11 -9.70
C PHE A 33 8.72 -0.56 -9.17
N GLN A 34 8.33 -0.10 -7.97
CA GLN A 34 7.03 -0.34 -7.35
C GLN A 34 5.86 0.16 -8.21
N TYR A 35 5.94 1.36 -8.82
CA TYR A 35 4.92 1.88 -9.72
C TYR A 35 4.76 0.99 -10.96
N PHE A 36 5.85 0.54 -11.56
CA PHE A 36 5.82 -0.37 -12.71
C PHE A 36 5.17 -1.72 -12.37
N LEU A 37 5.56 -2.33 -11.25
CA LEU A 37 4.96 -3.59 -10.79
C LEU A 37 3.47 -3.44 -10.47
N SER A 38 3.09 -2.33 -9.83
CA SER A 38 1.70 -2.05 -9.48
C SER A 38 0.83 -1.85 -10.72
N ALA A 39 1.32 -1.13 -11.72
CA ALA A 39 0.65 -0.98 -13.00
C ALA A 39 0.50 -2.33 -13.73
N TRP A 40 1.53 -3.18 -13.70
CA TRP A 40 1.47 -4.51 -14.28
C TRP A 40 0.44 -5.41 -13.58
N ARG A 41 0.42 -5.43 -12.24
CA ARG A 41 -0.60 -6.14 -11.46
C ARG A 41 -2.01 -5.67 -11.83
N TRP A 42 -2.20 -4.36 -11.96
CA TRP A 42 -3.48 -3.80 -12.35
C TRP A 42 -3.90 -4.22 -13.77
N CYS A 43 -3.02 -4.17 -14.77
CA CYS A 43 -3.27 -4.69 -16.11
C CYS A 43 -3.69 -6.16 -16.09
N PHE A 44 -3.01 -6.98 -15.28
CA PHE A 44 -3.34 -8.39 -15.14
C PHE A 44 -4.76 -8.59 -14.57
N ILE A 45 -5.14 -7.87 -13.52
CA ILE A 45 -6.47 -7.95 -12.91
C ILE A 45 -7.52 -7.38 -13.87
N ALA A 46 -7.26 -6.24 -14.52
CA ALA A 46 -8.15 -5.61 -15.47
C ALA A 46 -8.48 -6.54 -16.64
N SER A 47 -7.50 -7.27 -17.18
CA SER A 47 -7.73 -8.26 -18.23
C SER A 47 -8.67 -9.40 -17.81
N LYS A 48 -8.79 -9.68 -16.51
CA LYS A 48 -9.68 -10.71 -15.95
C LYS A 48 -11.07 -10.18 -15.58
N THR A 49 -11.23 -8.87 -15.43
CA THR A 49 -12.53 -8.21 -15.26
C THR A 49 -13.14 -7.71 -16.57
N GLN A 50 -12.58 -8.12 -17.71
CA GLN A 50 -13.00 -7.66 -19.04
C GLN A 50 -12.87 -6.14 -19.25
N SER A 51 -11.96 -5.50 -18.52
CA SER A 51 -11.60 -4.09 -18.65
C SER A 51 -10.13 -4.00 -19.07
N SER A 52 -9.84 -4.19 -20.38
CA SER A 52 -8.46 -4.15 -20.88
C SER A 52 -7.89 -2.74 -20.85
N ILE A 53 -6.63 -2.62 -20.44
CA ILE A 53 -5.86 -1.40 -20.48
C ILE A 53 -4.43 -1.72 -20.97
N ASN A 54 -3.88 -0.84 -21.81
CA ASN A 54 -2.49 -0.95 -22.23
C ASN A 54 -1.55 -0.62 -21.06
N TYR A 55 -0.41 -1.32 -21.00
CA TYR A 55 0.54 -1.16 -19.90
C TYR A 55 1.09 0.28 -19.78
N SER A 56 1.39 0.94 -20.91
CA SER A 56 1.84 2.33 -20.92
C SER A 56 0.80 3.29 -20.29
N ASP A 57 -0.49 3.11 -20.64
CA ASP A 57 -1.57 3.94 -20.07
C ASP A 57 -1.82 3.59 -18.60
N ALA A 58 -1.68 2.32 -18.22
CA ALA A 58 -1.78 1.90 -16.84
C ALA A 58 -0.71 2.58 -15.96
N ILE A 59 0.54 2.68 -16.43
CA ILE A 59 1.62 3.39 -15.72
C ILE A 59 1.23 4.86 -15.52
N LYS A 60 0.81 5.56 -16.58
CA LYS A 60 0.40 6.97 -16.51
C LYS A 60 -0.73 7.17 -15.51
N TYR A 61 -1.79 6.38 -15.61
CA TYR A 61 -2.94 6.49 -14.71
C TYR A 61 -2.60 6.08 -13.28
N TYR A 62 -1.64 5.17 -13.10
CA TYR A 62 -1.18 4.80 -11.77
C TYR A 62 -0.40 5.92 -11.09
N TYR A 63 0.48 6.63 -11.84
CA TYR A 63 1.17 7.82 -11.35
C TYR A 63 0.20 8.97 -11.05
N ILE A 64 -0.76 9.25 -11.95
CA ILE A 64 -1.78 10.28 -11.72
C ILE A 64 -2.58 9.94 -10.46
N ALA A 65 -3.02 8.68 -10.31
CA ALA A 65 -3.76 8.25 -9.14
C ALA A 65 -2.95 8.36 -7.85
N GLY A 66 -1.66 7.98 -7.90
CA GLY A 66 -0.74 8.13 -6.77
C GLY A 66 -0.60 9.58 -6.34
N PHE A 67 -0.40 10.50 -7.30
CA PHE A 67 -0.31 11.93 -7.04
C PHE A 67 -1.62 12.49 -6.45
N MET A 68 -2.76 12.19 -7.06
CA MET A 68 -4.07 12.62 -6.56
C MET A 68 -4.36 12.08 -5.17
N ASN A 69 -4.06 10.81 -4.90
CA ASN A 69 -4.29 10.20 -3.60
C ASN A 69 -3.39 10.78 -2.51
N ASN A 70 -2.20 11.29 -2.84
CA ASN A 70 -1.28 11.94 -1.89
C ASN A 70 -1.70 13.38 -1.51
N ILE A 71 -2.45 14.09 -2.40
CA ILE A 71 -2.79 15.51 -2.21
C ILE A 71 -4.27 15.69 -1.87
N LEU A 72 -5.16 14.88 -2.48
CA LEU A 72 -6.60 15.03 -2.32
C LEU A 72 -7.12 14.28 -1.08
N PRO A 73 -8.19 14.80 -0.45
CA PRO A 73 -8.80 14.12 0.69
C PRO A 73 -9.33 12.73 0.31
N THR A 74 -9.46 11.87 1.32
CA THR A 74 -9.94 10.48 1.24
C THR A 74 -8.98 9.45 0.64
N GLY A 75 -7.90 9.86 -0.07
CA GLY A 75 -6.94 8.92 -0.67
C GLY A 75 -7.52 7.91 -1.69
N ILE A 76 -8.74 8.18 -2.23
CA ILE A 76 -9.44 7.30 -3.18
C ILE A 76 -9.72 8.00 -4.51
N LEU A 77 -9.65 9.34 -4.56
CA LEU A 77 -10.01 10.11 -5.74
C LEU A 77 -9.19 9.74 -6.98
N GLY A 78 -7.93 9.39 -6.79
CA GLY A 78 -7.09 8.85 -7.86
C GLY A 78 -7.58 7.52 -8.41
N ASP A 79 -8.20 6.67 -7.59
CA ASP A 79 -8.77 5.41 -8.06
C ASP A 79 -10.06 5.60 -8.82
N ILE A 80 -10.86 6.58 -8.43
CA ILE A 80 -12.04 7.01 -9.20
C ILE A 80 -11.57 7.51 -10.56
N TYR A 81 -10.52 8.33 -10.61
CA TYR A 81 -9.92 8.80 -11.85
C TYR A 81 -9.47 7.64 -12.76
N ARG A 82 -8.77 6.62 -12.23
CA ARG A 82 -8.38 5.42 -12.97
C ARG A 82 -9.60 4.70 -13.56
N THR A 83 -10.63 4.51 -12.75
CA THR A 83 -11.87 3.84 -13.15
C THR A 83 -12.56 4.54 -14.32
N LEU A 84 -12.69 5.86 -14.26
CA LEU A 84 -13.33 6.67 -15.30
C LEU A 84 -12.53 6.63 -16.62
N ASN A 85 -11.20 6.67 -16.56
CA ASN A 85 -10.37 6.68 -17.77
C ASN A 85 -10.36 5.35 -18.51
N ILE A 86 -10.46 4.20 -17.84
CA ILE A 86 -10.67 2.90 -18.52
C ILE A 86 -12.00 2.91 -19.27
N LYS A 87 -13.06 3.45 -18.67
CA LYS A 87 -14.38 3.53 -19.30
C LYS A 87 -14.36 4.34 -20.59
N ILE A 88 -13.67 5.49 -20.59
CA ILE A 88 -13.61 6.39 -21.74
C ILE A 88 -12.88 5.73 -22.92
N ASN A 89 -11.81 5.01 -22.68
CA ASN A 89 -11.01 4.34 -23.70
C ASN A 89 -11.69 3.10 -24.30
N ASN A 90 -12.63 2.49 -23.58
CA ASN A 90 -13.42 1.34 -24.07
C ASN A 90 -14.81 1.80 -24.49
N LYS A 91 -15.05 1.94 -25.79
CA LYS A 91 -16.30 2.47 -26.40
C LYS A 91 -17.59 1.71 -26.02
N ASN A 92 -17.52 0.59 -25.32
CA ASN A 92 -18.68 -0.18 -24.85
C ASN A 92 -19.12 0.30 -23.46
N SER A 93 -20.25 0.99 -23.40
CA SER A 93 -20.81 1.68 -22.24
C SER A 93 -21.23 0.82 -21.03
N SER A 94 -21.14 -0.50 -21.10
CA SER A 94 -21.50 -1.40 -19.97
C SER A 94 -20.41 -1.60 -18.92
N ASN A 95 -19.29 -0.86 -18.95
CA ASN A 95 -18.05 -1.28 -18.32
C ASN A 95 -17.58 -0.47 -17.10
N PHE A 96 -18.33 0.54 -16.61
CA PHE A 96 -17.93 1.27 -15.38
C PHE A 96 -17.76 0.31 -14.20
N ILE A 97 -18.72 -0.58 -14.01
CA ILE A 97 -18.70 -1.58 -12.91
C ILE A 97 -17.49 -2.52 -13.05
N LYS A 98 -17.16 -2.97 -14.24
CA LYS A 98 -16.00 -3.84 -14.49
C LYS A 98 -14.68 -3.10 -14.24
N SER A 99 -14.58 -1.84 -14.67
CA SER A 99 -13.42 -0.99 -14.39
C SER A 99 -13.26 -0.74 -12.89
N LEU A 100 -14.34 -0.44 -12.19
CA LEU A 100 -14.37 -0.28 -10.74
C LEU A 100 -13.95 -1.57 -10.02
N GLN A 101 -14.46 -2.71 -10.45
CA GLN A 101 -14.06 -4.02 -9.91
C GLN A 101 -12.56 -4.26 -10.07
N SER A 102 -11.96 -3.88 -11.21
CA SER A 102 -10.52 -4.08 -11.44
C SER A 102 -9.69 -3.29 -10.42
N VAL A 103 -10.08 -2.06 -10.11
CA VAL A 103 -9.39 -1.19 -9.14
C VAL A 103 -9.60 -1.70 -7.71
N ILE A 104 -10.84 -2.08 -7.35
CA ILE A 104 -11.14 -2.63 -6.03
C ILE A 104 -10.37 -3.94 -5.78
N PHE A 105 -10.37 -4.86 -6.74
CA PHE A 105 -9.67 -6.14 -6.60
C PHE A 105 -8.15 -5.97 -6.55
N GLU A 106 -7.62 -4.99 -7.27
CA GLU A 106 -6.22 -4.62 -7.21
C GLU A 106 -5.84 -4.11 -5.79
N ARG A 107 -6.65 -3.21 -5.21
CA ARG A 107 -6.46 -2.74 -3.82
C ARG A 107 -6.58 -3.88 -2.81
N LEU A 108 -7.62 -4.69 -2.90
CA LEU A 108 -7.82 -5.85 -2.02
C LEU A 108 -6.64 -6.83 -2.09
N SER A 109 -6.10 -7.07 -3.27
CA SER A 109 -4.92 -7.92 -3.44
C SER A 109 -3.70 -7.38 -2.69
N GLY A 110 -3.47 -6.06 -2.71
CA GLY A 110 -2.41 -5.40 -1.96
C GLY A 110 -2.63 -5.47 -0.44
N GLN A 111 -3.85 -5.19 0.02
CA GLN A 111 -4.20 -5.25 1.44
C GLN A 111 -4.08 -6.67 2.01
N LEU A 112 -4.55 -7.68 1.26
CA LEU A 112 -4.39 -9.08 1.64
C LEU A 112 -2.92 -9.48 1.71
N ALA A 113 -2.10 -9.04 0.76
CA ALA A 113 -0.66 -9.30 0.81
C ALA A 113 0.01 -8.64 2.02
N LEU A 114 -0.36 -7.41 2.40
CA LEU A 114 0.13 -6.74 3.62
C LEU A 114 -0.25 -7.54 4.87
N ILE A 115 -1.51 -7.96 4.99
CA ILE A 115 -1.99 -8.75 6.13
C ILE A 115 -1.22 -10.07 6.23
N VAL A 116 -1.07 -10.79 5.11
CA VAL A 116 -0.35 -12.07 5.08
C VAL A 116 1.12 -11.87 5.43
N THR A 117 1.77 -10.83 4.91
CA THR A 117 3.17 -10.51 5.24
C THR A 117 3.30 -10.20 6.73
N PHE A 118 2.41 -9.39 7.30
CA PHE A 118 2.41 -9.08 8.74
C PHE A 118 2.24 -10.34 9.60
N ILE A 119 1.23 -11.17 9.29
CA ILE A 119 0.97 -12.39 10.04
C ILE A 119 2.18 -13.35 9.98
N PHE A 120 2.74 -13.53 8.79
CA PHE A 120 3.88 -14.43 8.61
C PHE A 120 5.13 -13.93 9.33
N SER A 121 5.44 -12.64 9.22
CA SER A 121 6.58 -12.04 9.91
C SER A 121 6.40 -12.03 11.43
N LEU A 122 5.17 -11.83 11.92
CA LEU A 122 4.84 -11.90 13.35
C LEU A 122 5.05 -13.33 13.91
N GLN A 123 4.71 -14.37 13.13
CA GLN A 123 4.99 -15.75 13.51
C GLN A 123 6.49 -16.00 13.68
N ILE A 124 7.30 -15.57 12.70
CA ILE A 124 8.75 -15.68 12.77
C ILE A 124 9.27 -14.95 14.01
N PHE A 125 8.80 -13.72 14.26
CA PHE A 125 9.21 -12.93 15.43
C PHE A 125 8.94 -13.65 16.75
N PHE A 126 7.75 -14.24 16.93
CA PHE A 126 7.42 -14.97 18.15
C PHE A 126 8.25 -16.26 18.31
N ILE A 127 8.52 -16.97 17.23
CA ILE A 127 9.38 -18.17 17.26
C ILE A 127 10.81 -17.80 17.66
N LEU A 128 11.39 -16.76 17.04
CA LEU A 128 12.75 -16.30 17.35
C LEU A 128 12.88 -15.82 18.80
N ASN A 129 11.84 -15.21 19.35
CA ASN A 129 11.80 -14.77 20.75
C ASN A 129 11.30 -15.84 21.72
N GLN A 130 11.21 -17.10 21.31
CA GLN A 130 10.78 -18.26 22.12
C GLN A 130 9.38 -18.09 22.75
N ARG A 131 8.52 -17.25 22.17
CA ARG A 131 7.15 -17.00 22.63
C ARG A 131 6.15 -17.95 21.94
N TYR A 132 6.34 -19.25 22.11
CA TYR A 132 5.56 -20.28 21.39
C TYR A 132 4.05 -20.22 21.65
N MET A 133 3.63 -19.87 22.89
CA MET A 133 2.21 -19.69 23.20
C MET A 133 1.58 -18.56 22.39
N ALA A 134 2.27 -17.41 22.27
CA ALA A 134 1.78 -16.30 21.44
C ALA A 134 1.69 -16.70 19.96
N SER A 135 2.67 -17.42 19.44
CA SER A 135 2.63 -18.01 18.10
C SER A 135 1.42 -18.93 17.91
N ALA A 136 1.13 -19.81 18.86
CA ALA A 136 -0.03 -20.72 18.83
C ALA A 136 -1.37 -19.94 18.80
N TYR A 137 -1.51 -18.88 19.60
CA TYR A 137 -2.71 -18.02 19.57
C TYR A 137 -2.91 -17.36 18.20
N VAL A 138 -1.86 -16.82 17.60
CA VAL A 138 -1.96 -16.20 16.25
C VAL A 138 -2.37 -17.25 15.22
N LEU A 139 -1.80 -18.47 15.26
CA LEU A 139 -2.22 -19.57 14.37
C LEU A 139 -3.69 -19.93 14.57
N ALA A 140 -4.17 -20.02 15.81
CA ALA A 140 -5.58 -20.31 16.11
C ALA A 140 -6.50 -19.23 15.53
N VAL A 141 -6.16 -17.95 15.66
CA VAL A 141 -6.92 -16.83 15.07
C VAL A 141 -6.95 -16.93 13.54
N ILE A 142 -5.83 -17.26 12.89
CA ILE A 142 -5.78 -17.45 11.43
C ILE A 142 -6.70 -18.57 10.98
N ILE A 143 -6.66 -19.72 11.66
CA ILE A 143 -7.53 -20.86 11.36
C ILE A 143 -9.01 -20.48 11.52
N LEU A 144 -9.35 -19.76 12.59
CA LEU A 144 -10.71 -19.29 12.83
C LEU A 144 -11.18 -18.33 11.73
N LEU A 145 -10.37 -17.34 11.36
CA LEU A 145 -10.69 -16.40 10.27
C LEU A 145 -10.86 -17.13 8.94
N PHE A 146 -10.02 -18.12 8.65
CA PHE A 146 -10.14 -18.92 7.43
C PHE A 146 -11.42 -19.77 7.43
N ALA A 147 -11.80 -20.34 8.56
CA ALA A 147 -13.06 -21.08 8.70
C ALA A 147 -14.29 -20.16 8.49
N LEU A 148 -14.29 -18.96 9.11
CA LEU A 148 -15.33 -17.96 8.94
C LEU A 148 -15.46 -17.49 7.49
N THR A 149 -14.34 -17.21 6.81
CA THR A 149 -14.37 -16.84 5.39
C THR A 149 -14.95 -17.95 4.54
N LYS A 150 -14.57 -19.22 4.74
CA LYS A 150 -15.18 -20.36 4.03
C LYS A 150 -16.68 -20.45 4.27
N LEU A 151 -17.13 -20.25 5.51
CA LEU A 151 -18.55 -20.27 5.87
C LEU A 151 -19.32 -19.16 5.11
N LEU A 152 -18.82 -17.91 5.12
CA LEU A 152 -19.41 -16.81 4.38
C LEU A 152 -19.44 -17.07 2.86
N PHE A 153 -18.38 -17.69 2.33
CA PHE A 153 -18.32 -18.09 0.92
C PHE A 153 -19.35 -19.17 0.56
N PHE A 154 -19.70 -20.03 1.48
CA PHE A 154 -20.74 -21.04 1.28
C PHE A 154 -22.13 -20.44 1.13
N TYR A 155 -22.45 -19.39 1.91
CA TYR A 155 -23.76 -18.73 1.87
C TYR A 155 -23.99 -17.81 0.65
N GLN A 156 -22.93 -17.26 0.02
CA GLN A 156 -23.05 -16.23 -1.03
C GLN A 156 -22.93 -16.74 -2.48
N LYS A 157 -23.26 -17.99 -2.78
CA LYS A 157 -23.02 -18.64 -4.08
C LYS A 157 -23.69 -17.99 -5.32
N LYS A 158 -24.69 -17.12 -5.18
CA LYS A 158 -25.55 -16.65 -6.30
C LYS A 158 -25.24 -15.24 -6.83
N ASN A 159 -24.30 -14.47 -6.23
CA ASN A 159 -24.06 -13.09 -6.64
C ASN A 159 -22.98 -13.01 -7.74
N GLN A 160 -23.25 -12.28 -8.84
CA GLN A 160 -22.33 -12.10 -9.98
C GLN A 160 -21.00 -11.45 -9.56
N TYR A 161 -21.02 -10.50 -8.62
CA TYR A 161 -19.81 -9.88 -8.08
C TYR A 161 -18.91 -10.90 -7.38
N PHE A 162 -19.54 -11.82 -6.69
CA PHE A 162 -18.88 -12.91 -5.97
C PHE A 162 -18.27 -13.94 -6.93
N ILE A 163 -18.92 -14.21 -8.06
CA ILE A 163 -18.39 -15.07 -9.10
C ILE A 163 -17.11 -14.49 -9.69
N ASN A 164 -17.08 -13.19 -10.01
CA ASN A 164 -15.90 -12.50 -10.50
C ASN A 164 -14.77 -12.48 -9.47
N PHE A 165 -15.08 -12.22 -8.21
CA PHE A 165 -14.12 -12.32 -7.10
C PHE A 165 -13.52 -13.72 -7.02
N LYS A 166 -14.35 -14.77 -6.95
CA LYS A 166 -13.88 -16.16 -6.92
C LYS A 166 -13.04 -16.52 -8.15
N TYR A 167 -13.40 -16.01 -9.32
CA TYR A 167 -12.65 -16.24 -10.54
C TYR A 167 -11.23 -15.69 -10.48
N ILE A 168 -11.03 -14.49 -9.95
CA ILE A 168 -9.72 -13.82 -9.82
C ILE A 168 -8.93 -14.43 -8.66
N PHE A 169 -9.56 -14.62 -7.51
CA PHE A 169 -8.93 -15.11 -6.29
C PHE A 169 -8.92 -16.65 -6.18
N SER A 170 -8.79 -17.36 -7.30
CA SER A 170 -8.70 -18.83 -7.33
C SER A 170 -7.61 -19.35 -8.26
N GLY A 171 -7.04 -20.52 -7.89
CA GLY A 171 -6.10 -21.29 -8.71
C GLY A 171 -4.84 -20.52 -9.14
N LYS A 172 -4.34 -20.80 -10.33
CA LYS A 172 -3.11 -20.20 -10.90
C LYS A 172 -3.18 -18.66 -11.04
N ARG A 173 -4.39 -18.08 -11.12
CA ARG A 173 -4.58 -16.62 -11.20
C ARG A 173 -4.28 -15.96 -9.88
N LEU A 174 -4.81 -16.50 -8.76
CA LEU A 174 -4.50 -16.04 -7.41
C LEU A 174 -2.98 -16.05 -7.19
N TYR A 175 -2.31 -17.15 -7.50
CA TYR A 175 -0.87 -17.27 -7.32
C TYR A 175 -0.09 -16.13 -8.01
N LYS A 176 -0.39 -15.85 -9.29
CA LYS A 176 0.31 -14.82 -10.07
C LYS A 176 0.15 -13.41 -9.47
N HIS A 177 -1.09 -12.93 -9.26
CA HIS A 177 -1.29 -11.58 -8.76
C HIS A 177 -0.93 -11.44 -7.26
N PHE A 178 -1.03 -12.53 -6.50
CA PHE A 178 -0.64 -12.54 -5.09
C PHE A 178 0.88 -12.47 -4.94
N LEU A 179 1.63 -13.24 -5.75
CA LEU A 179 3.10 -13.16 -5.77
C LEU A 179 3.57 -11.73 -6.14
N LEU A 180 2.96 -11.12 -7.17
CA LEU A 180 3.24 -9.73 -7.51
C LEU A 180 2.91 -8.78 -6.34
N SER A 181 1.80 -9.00 -5.65
CA SER A 181 1.42 -8.19 -4.49
C SER A 181 2.40 -8.34 -3.34
N LEU A 182 2.94 -9.54 -3.09
CA LEU A 182 4.00 -9.75 -2.10
C LEU A 182 5.28 -8.98 -2.46
N ILE A 183 5.72 -9.05 -3.72
CA ILE A 183 6.90 -8.30 -4.18
C ILE A 183 6.67 -6.79 -3.99
N ILE A 184 5.49 -6.27 -4.34
CA ILE A 184 5.15 -4.86 -4.15
C ILE A 184 5.16 -4.49 -2.66
N VAL A 185 4.59 -5.33 -1.79
CA VAL A 185 4.62 -5.10 -0.33
C VAL A 185 6.07 -5.06 0.20
N LEU A 186 6.92 -5.97 -0.28
CA LEU A 186 8.34 -5.96 0.09
C LEU A 186 9.03 -4.65 -0.35
N THR A 187 8.72 -4.11 -1.53
CA THR A 187 9.27 -2.79 -1.93
C THR A 187 8.79 -1.67 -1.00
N TYR A 188 7.54 -1.67 -0.55
CA TYR A 188 7.05 -0.69 0.42
C TYR A 188 7.78 -0.78 1.76
N ILE A 189 7.95 -2.00 2.29
CA ILE A 189 8.68 -2.23 3.55
C ILE A 189 10.15 -1.80 3.40
N THR A 190 10.79 -2.17 2.29
CA THR A 190 12.18 -1.77 1.99
C THR A 190 12.33 -0.25 1.93
N THR A 191 11.41 0.45 1.26
CA THR A 191 11.40 1.93 1.22
C THR A 191 11.27 2.52 2.62
N TYR A 192 10.41 1.96 3.48
CA TYR A 192 10.24 2.41 4.85
C TYR A 192 11.51 2.21 5.69
N ILE A 193 12.20 1.07 5.52
CA ILE A 193 13.48 0.77 6.16
C ILE A 193 14.58 1.73 5.67
N ILE A 194 14.66 2.01 4.35
CA ILE A 194 15.64 2.95 3.80
C ILE A 194 15.41 4.36 4.36
N CYS A 195 14.16 4.79 4.55
CA CYS A 195 13.85 6.06 5.19
C CYS A 195 14.33 6.11 6.66
N ALA A 196 14.29 5.00 7.39
CA ALA A 196 14.84 4.96 8.75
C ALA A 196 16.39 5.03 8.73
N TYR A 197 17.05 4.36 7.80
CA TYR A 197 18.49 4.48 7.63
C TYR A 197 18.95 5.87 7.22
N SER A 198 18.17 6.57 6.38
CA SER A 198 18.49 7.95 5.98
C SER A 198 18.51 8.94 7.15
N LEU A 199 17.89 8.58 8.27
CA LEU A 199 17.90 9.36 9.52
C LEU A 199 19.02 8.93 10.48
N ASN A 200 19.97 8.09 10.03
CA ASN A 200 21.06 7.55 10.85
C ASN A 200 20.59 6.83 12.13
N LEU A 201 19.37 6.28 12.10
CA LEU A 201 18.81 5.56 13.24
C LEU A 201 19.37 4.14 13.33
N LYS A 202 19.70 3.71 14.56
CA LYS A 202 19.98 2.30 14.84
C LYS A 202 18.66 1.54 14.88
N ILE A 203 18.40 0.73 13.86
CA ILE A 203 17.15 -0.02 13.73
C ILE A 203 17.37 -1.53 13.88
N ASP A 204 16.41 -2.21 14.51
CA ASP A 204 16.31 -3.66 14.42
C ASP A 204 15.50 -4.02 13.17
N LEU A 205 16.18 -4.62 12.18
CA LEU A 205 15.59 -5.01 10.90
C LEU A 205 14.40 -5.96 11.08
N ILE A 206 14.47 -6.87 12.07
CA ILE A 206 13.40 -7.85 12.29
C ILE A 206 12.15 -7.11 12.76
N SER A 207 12.26 -6.25 13.77
CA SER A 207 11.14 -5.44 14.26
C SER A 207 10.55 -4.54 13.17
N PHE A 208 11.39 -3.91 12.35
CA PHE A 208 10.91 -3.10 11.22
C PHE A 208 10.16 -3.93 10.19
N PHE A 209 10.70 -5.10 9.81
CA PHE A 209 10.04 -5.98 8.85
C PHE A 209 8.69 -6.49 9.35
N VAL A 210 8.57 -6.75 10.66
CA VAL A 210 7.34 -7.22 11.30
C VAL A 210 6.31 -6.10 11.44
N PHE A 211 6.71 -4.93 11.93
CA PHE A 211 5.75 -3.92 12.38
C PHE A 211 5.51 -2.79 11.36
N ALA A 212 6.42 -2.54 10.41
CA ALA A 212 6.17 -1.59 9.32
C ALA A 212 4.89 -1.88 8.51
N PRO A 213 4.50 -3.14 8.23
CA PRO A 213 3.24 -3.44 7.56
C PRO A 213 2.00 -2.85 8.25
N ILE A 214 2.00 -2.66 9.58
CA ILE A 214 0.89 -2.03 10.31
C ILE A 214 0.79 -0.55 9.91
N ILE A 215 1.93 0.16 9.86
CA ILE A 215 1.98 1.57 9.44
C ILE A 215 1.54 1.69 7.99
N LEU A 216 2.04 0.82 7.12
CA LEU A 216 1.69 0.81 5.70
C LEU A 216 0.21 0.46 5.48
N PHE A 217 -0.36 -0.44 6.27
CA PHE A 217 -1.78 -0.77 6.21
C PHE A 217 -2.66 0.42 6.62
N SER A 218 -2.27 1.17 7.66
CA SER A 218 -3.02 2.34 8.12
C SER A 218 -3.22 3.39 7.01
N MET A 219 -2.24 3.53 6.10
CA MET A 219 -2.34 4.44 4.95
C MET A 219 -3.37 4.02 3.91
N THR A 220 -3.77 2.75 3.89
CA THR A 220 -4.76 2.24 2.93
C THR A 220 -6.19 2.59 3.32
N LEU A 221 -6.40 3.05 4.56
CA LEU A 221 -7.71 3.46 5.07
C LEU A 221 -8.13 4.81 4.48
N PRO A 222 -9.35 4.93 3.98
CA PRO A 222 -9.83 6.15 3.29
C PRO A 222 -10.29 7.25 4.27
N VAL A 223 -9.50 7.51 5.31
CA VAL A 223 -9.87 8.46 6.39
C VAL A 223 -8.93 9.67 6.48
N SER A 224 -7.93 9.75 5.59
CA SER A 224 -6.91 10.81 5.63
C SER A 224 -6.51 11.28 4.24
N ILE A 225 -5.77 12.38 4.15
CA ILE A 225 -5.17 12.89 2.92
C ILE A 225 -3.85 12.18 2.72
N GLY A 226 -3.72 11.32 1.70
CA GLY A 226 -2.47 10.63 1.39
C GLY A 226 -1.86 9.81 2.53
N GLY A 227 -2.66 9.41 3.52
CA GLY A 227 -2.15 8.73 4.71
C GLY A 227 -1.58 9.67 5.78
N TRP A 228 -1.52 10.99 5.54
CA TRP A 228 -1.03 11.96 6.51
C TRP A 228 -1.91 11.99 7.77
N GLY A 229 -1.26 12.05 8.91
CA GLY A 229 -1.89 12.00 10.22
C GLY A 229 -2.07 10.58 10.73
N ILE A 230 -2.67 9.68 9.96
CA ILE A 230 -2.94 8.31 10.41
C ILE A 230 -1.65 7.45 10.44
N ARG A 231 -0.78 7.63 9.48
CA ARG A 231 0.52 6.96 9.42
C ARG A 231 1.40 7.39 10.61
N GLU A 232 1.51 8.70 10.85
CA GLU A 232 2.32 9.27 11.94
C GLU A 232 1.76 8.85 13.30
N THR A 233 0.43 8.85 13.46
CA THR A 233 -0.23 8.38 14.70
C THR A 233 0.01 6.88 14.91
N THR A 234 -0.06 6.07 13.85
CA THR A 234 0.24 4.64 13.94
C THR A 234 1.70 4.42 14.32
N ALA A 235 2.64 5.16 13.70
CA ALA A 235 4.06 5.08 14.02
C ALA A 235 4.35 5.48 15.49
N LEU A 236 3.65 6.50 16.02
CA LEU A 236 3.71 6.88 17.42
C LEU A 236 3.28 5.71 18.33
N VAL A 237 2.11 5.13 18.06
CA VAL A 237 1.53 4.07 18.90
C VAL A 237 2.42 2.81 18.94
N ILE A 238 3.05 2.46 17.83
CA ILE A 238 3.89 1.25 17.77
C ILE A 238 5.39 1.53 17.88
N SER A 239 5.81 2.75 18.26
CA SER A 239 7.22 3.15 18.33
C SER A 239 8.05 2.21 19.22
N PHE A 240 7.50 1.77 20.36
CA PHE A 240 8.16 0.83 21.26
C PHE A 240 8.39 -0.56 20.63
N LEU A 241 7.49 -1.00 19.73
CA LEU A 241 7.65 -2.27 18.99
C LEU A 241 8.75 -2.17 17.94
N LEU A 242 8.99 -0.96 17.41
CA LEU A 242 10.08 -0.67 16.48
C LEU A 242 11.44 -0.48 17.20
N GLY A 243 11.44 -0.41 18.54
CA GLY A 243 12.64 -0.10 19.33
C GLY A 243 13.13 1.34 19.15
N LEU A 244 12.23 2.27 18.80
CA LEU A 244 12.54 3.68 18.58
C LEU A 244 11.85 4.59 19.60
N SER A 245 12.41 5.79 19.79
CA SER A 245 11.68 6.87 20.45
C SER A 245 10.46 7.28 19.63
N VAL A 246 9.47 7.88 20.29
CA VAL A 246 8.25 8.36 19.62
C VAL A 246 8.59 9.36 18.52
N SER A 247 9.46 10.33 18.81
CA SER A 247 9.92 11.35 17.86
C SER A 247 10.61 10.73 16.63
N ALA A 248 11.51 9.76 16.83
CA ALA A 248 12.20 9.07 15.75
C ALA A 248 11.23 8.28 14.87
N SER A 249 10.31 7.51 15.47
CA SER A 249 9.33 6.70 14.72
C SER A 249 8.40 7.58 13.87
N VAL A 250 7.91 8.70 14.44
CA VAL A 250 7.09 9.67 13.70
C VAL A 250 7.89 10.33 12.57
N THR A 251 9.17 10.66 12.81
CA THR A 251 10.03 11.26 11.78
C THR A 251 10.26 10.32 10.59
N VAL A 252 10.49 9.03 10.84
CA VAL A 252 10.56 8.01 9.77
C VAL A 252 9.29 8.02 8.93
N ALA A 253 8.12 8.05 9.58
CA ALA A 253 6.84 8.09 8.90
C ALA A 253 6.68 9.36 8.05
N ILE A 254 7.10 10.53 8.54
CA ILE A 254 7.10 11.80 7.80
C ILE A 254 8.00 11.71 6.57
N VAL A 255 9.27 11.28 6.74
CA VAL A 255 10.24 11.15 5.63
C VAL A 255 9.71 10.20 4.57
N TYR A 256 9.17 9.05 4.97
CA TYR A 256 8.54 8.11 4.04
C TYR A 256 7.39 8.78 3.25
N GLY A 257 6.56 9.59 3.90
CA GLY A 257 5.48 10.30 3.22
C GLY A 257 5.94 11.35 2.22
N LEU A 258 6.99 12.10 2.59
CA LEU A 258 7.61 13.07 1.67
C LEU A 258 8.22 12.36 0.46
N CYS A 259 8.94 11.26 0.67
CA CYS A 259 9.48 10.44 -0.41
C CYS A 259 8.37 9.90 -1.33
N ASN A 260 7.28 9.39 -0.75
CA ASN A 260 6.14 8.89 -1.53
C ASN A 260 5.47 10.00 -2.36
N LEU A 261 5.34 11.21 -1.80
CA LEU A 261 4.85 12.38 -2.52
C LEU A 261 5.77 12.74 -3.68
N LEU A 262 7.10 12.83 -3.44
CA LEU A 262 8.10 13.11 -4.46
C LEU A 262 8.05 12.08 -5.59
N CYS A 263 7.99 10.79 -5.27
CA CYS A 263 7.90 9.71 -6.25
C CYS A 263 6.61 9.77 -7.10
N SER A 264 5.54 10.38 -6.58
CA SER A 264 4.27 10.55 -7.30
C SER A 264 4.22 11.78 -8.22
N LEU A 265 5.18 12.70 -8.13
CA LEU A 265 5.19 13.95 -8.92
C LEU A 265 5.10 13.77 -10.46
N PRO A 266 5.67 12.71 -11.08
CA PRO A 266 5.43 12.47 -12.51
C PRO A 266 3.94 12.37 -12.86
N GLY A 267 3.09 12.00 -11.89
CA GLY A 267 1.64 12.00 -12.04
C GLY A 267 1.04 13.37 -12.29
N ALA A 268 1.56 14.42 -11.67
CA ALA A 268 1.16 15.80 -11.95
C ALA A 268 1.43 16.18 -13.41
N TYR A 269 2.64 15.86 -13.91
CA TYR A 269 2.99 16.10 -15.30
C TYR A 269 2.07 15.36 -16.28
N PHE A 270 1.80 14.09 -16.04
CA PHE A 270 0.89 13.32 -16.89
C PHE A 270 -0.55 13.83 -16.83
N PHE A 271 -1.00 14.33 -15.67
CA PHE A 271 -2.32 14.91 -15.50
C PHE A 271 -2.46 16.20 -16.32
N LEU A 272 -1.55 17.14 -16.17
CA LEU A 272 -1.54 18.43 -16.89
C LEU A 272 -1.42 18.25 -18.40
N LYS A 273 -0.53 17.34 -18.86
CA LYS A 273 -0.35 17.06 -20.29
C LYS A 273 -1.62 16.49 -20.95
N LYS A 274 -2.47 15.79 -20.21
CA LYS A 274 -3.71 15.21 -20.73
C LYS A 274 -4.75 16.29 -21.05
N ASP A 275 -4.81 17.36 -20.25
CA ASP A 275 -5.75 18.46 -20.46
C ASP A 275 -5.36 19.34 -21.66
N ILE A 276 -4.08 19.32 -22.08
CA ILE A 276 -3.56 20.07 -23.24
C ILE A 276 -3.87 19.35 -24.57
N VAL A 277 -4.16 18.03 -24.54
CA VAL A 277 -4.32 17.19 -25.76
C VAL A 277 -5.79 16.84 -26.05
N LYS A 278 -6.77 17.49 -25.41
CA LYS A 278 -8.17 17.39 -25.83
C LYS A 278 -8.54 18.52 -26.77
N PRO A 279 -8.91 18.25 -28.02
CA PRO A 279 -9.72 19.17 -28.80
C PRO A 279 -11.15 19.17 -28.26
#